data_c78a9e88eb9783f42291c80132e30760
#
_entry.id   c78a9e88eb9783f42291c80132e30760
#
_cell.length_a   1.000
_cell.length_b   1.000
_cell.length_c   1.000
_cell.angle_alpha   90.00
_cell.angle_beta   90.00
_cell.angle_gamma   90.00
#
_symmetry.space_group_name_H-M   'P 1'
#
loop_
_entity.id
_entity.type
_entity.pdbx_description
1 polymer ?
#
loop_
_entity_poly.entity_id
_entity_poly.type
_entity_poly.pdbx_seq_one_letter_code
_entity_poly.pdbx_strand_id
1 'polypeptide(L)'
;KRYWPKSHMKILKKIIDLASKKTKVYYISGNHDEMLRKFIPQKMGNLIFKNSVILNIGDKKIWIFHGDIYDFTMKTTKWLAMLGGHGYDLLILLNTTINKILTKIGRDKVSFSKKIKNSVKKAVKFIGDFENTIAEMAINEKIDIVACGHIHQPVIKTIETKKGKVIYMNSGDWIENLTSIEF
;
A
#
# COMPACT_ATOMS: atom_id res chain seq x y z
N LYS A 1 -20.92 -8.67 -0.71
CA LYS A 1 -20.68 -8.65 0.75
C LYS A 1 -19.28 -8.10 0.98
N ARG A 2 -19.13 -7.10 1.85
CA ARG A 2 -17.80 -6.59 2.23
C ARG A 2 -17.06 -7.68 3.00
N TYR A 3 -15.80 -7.93 2.66
CA TYR A 3 -14.93 -8.85 3.38
C TYR A 3 -14.64 -8.28 4.77
N TRP A 4 -15.13 -8.95 5.83
CA TRP A 4 -14.90 -8.58 7.21
C TRP A 4 -14.93 -9.83 8.10
N PRO A 5 -13.84 -10.59 8.19
CA PRO A 5 -13.78 -11.82 8.96
C PRO A 5 -13.85 -11.56 10.47
N LYS A 6 -14.33 -12.55 11.22
CA LYS A 6 -14.43 -12.48 12.68
C LYS A 6 -13.08 -12.24 13.37
N SER A 7 -11.97 -12.70 12.77
CA SER A 7 -10.61 -12.45 13.25
C SER A 7 -10.25 -10.97 13.26
N HIS A 8 -10.61 -10.21 12.22
CA HIS A 8 -10.39 -8.77 12.17
C HIS A 8 -11.15 -8.04 13.27
N MET A 9 -12.38 -8.48 13.58
CA MET A 9 -13.16 -7.91 14.68
C MET A 9 -12.50 -8.16 16.04
N LYS A 10 -11.88 -9.34 16.24
CA LYS A 10 -11.12 -9.63 17.48
C LYS A 10 -9.94 -8.70 17.65
N ILE A 11 -9.19 -8.45 16.58
CA ILE A 11 -8.05 -7.52 16.60
C ILE A 11 -8.51 -6.11 16.89
N LEU A 12 -9.58 -5.63 16.23
CA LEU A 12 -10.12 -4.30 16.49
C LEU A 12 -10.55 -4.12 17.95
N LYS A 13 -11.25 -5.11 18.52
CA LYS A 13 -11.62 -5.11 19.95
C LYS A 13 -10.38 -5.02 20.85
N LYS A 14 -9.31 -5.77 20.51
CA LYS A 14 -8.06 -5.73 21.28
C LYS A 14 -7.38 -4.36 21.19
N ILE A 15 -7.36 -3.72 20.03
CA ILE A 15 -6.82 -2.37 19.85
C ILE A 15 -7.60 -1.35 20.69
N ILE A 16 -8.94 -1.43 20.69
CA ILE A 16 -9.79 -0.56 21.51
C ILE A 16 -9.53 -0.79 23.01
N ASP A 17 -9.43 -2.06 23.45
CA ASP A 17 -9.10 -2.39 24.83
C ASP A 17 -7.71 -1.85 25.25
N LEU A 18 -6.71 -1.92 24.40
CA LEU A 18 -5.40 -1.33 24.65
C LEU A 18 -5.48 0.20 24.76
N ALA A 19 -6.21 0.85 23.88
CA ALA A 19 -6.42 2.31 23.92
C ALA A 19 -7.19 2.77 25.16
N SER A 20 -8.13 1.96 25.66
CA SER A 20 -8.89 2.27 26.89
C SER A 20 -8.04 2.18 28.17
N LYS A 21 -6.91 1.47 28.13
CA LYS A 21 -5.99 1.32 29.27
C LYS A 21 -5.00 2.50 29.28
N LYS A 22 -3.76 2.30 28.93
CA LYS A 22 -2.74 3.37 28.88
C LYS A 22 -1.92 3.38 27.61
N THR A 23 -2.21 2.46 26.69
CA THR A 23 -1.46 2.32 25.43
C THR A 23 -1.87 3.40 24.44
N LYS A 24 -0.92 4.17 23.96
CA LYS A 24 -1.15 5.11 22.85
C LYS A 24 -1.37 4.33 21.57
N VAL A 25 -2.48 4.58 20.90
CA VAL A 25 -2.83 3.99 19.61
C VAL A 25 -2.92 5.12 18.58
N TYR A 26 -2.11 5.05 17.55
CA TYR A 26 -2.14 5.99 16.45
C TYR A 26 -2.94 5.40 15.29
N TYR A 27 -4.00 6.08 14.89
CA TYR A 27 -4.74 5.79 13.67
C TYR A 27 -4.22 6.69 12.56
N ILE A 28 -3.62 6.10 11.55
CA ILE A 28 -3.12 6.82 10.38
C ILE A 28 -4.15 6.70 9.26
N SER A 29 -4.71 7.83 8.84
CA SER A 29 -5.72 7.84 7.78
C SER A 29 -5.11 7.56 6.41
N GLY A 30 -5.81 6.74 5.61
CA GLY A 30 -5.48 6.46 4.23
C GLY A 30 -6.50 7.04 3.24
N ASN A 31 -6.33 6.71 1.96
CA ASN A 31 -7.21 7.14 0.88
C ASN A 31 -8.64 6.58 0.98
N HIS A 32 -8.83 5.47 1.70
CA HIS A 32 -10.16 4.92 1.96
C HIS A 32 -10.88 5.60 3.13
N ASP A 33 -10.16 6.35 3.93
CA ASP A 33 -10.64 7.03 5.13
C ASP A 33 -10.52 8.56 4.99
N GLU A 34 -10.51 9.08 3.76
CA GLU A 34 -10.31 10.50 3.46
C GLU A 34 -11.29 11.40 4.22
N MET A 35 -12.50 10.91 4.50
CA MET A 35 -13.49 11.61 5.30
C MET A 35 -12.99 11.92 6.71
N LEU A 36 -12.18 11.04 7.30
CA LEU A 36 -11.62 11.24 8.64
C LEU A 36 -10.55 12.32 8.69
N ARG A 37 -9.93 12.65 7.56
CA ARG A 37 -8.91 13.70 7.47
C ARG A 37 -9.42 15.08 7.85
N LYS A 38 -10.73 15.32 7.67
CA LYS A 38 -11.36 16.58 8.09
C LYS A 38 -11.32 16.79 9.61
N PHE A 39 -11.14 15.72 10.38
CA PHE A 39 -11.10 15.73 11.84
C PHE A 39 -9.69 15.57 12.40
N ILE A 40 -8.66 15.57 11.55
CA ILE A 40 -7.27 15.43 11.99
C ILE A 40 -6.65 16.83 12.18
N PRO A 41 -5.89 17.05 13.27
CA PRO A 41 -5.59 16.10 14.36
C PRO A 41 -6.71 15.96 15.38
N GLN A 42 -7.08 14.76 15.74
CA GLN A 42 -8.07 14.47 16.78
C GLN A 42 -7.50 13.48 17.79
N LYS A 43 -7.90 13.62 19.05
CA LYS A 43 -7.51 12.74 20.14
C LYS A 43 -8.74 12.33 20.93
N MET A 44 -8.91 11.04 21.13
CA MET A 44 -9.98 10.44 21.95
C MET A 44 -9.32 9.53 23.01
N GLY A 45 -9.02 10.07 24.16
CA GLY A 45 -8.23 9.37 25.17
C GLY A 45 -6.82 9.03 24.64
N ASN A 46 -6.49 7.75 24.57
CA ASN A 46 -5.22 7.26 24.02
C ASN A 46 -5.27 6.93 22.53
N LEU A 47 -6.43 7.06 21.88
CA LEU A 47 -6.57 6.92 20.43
C LEU A 47 -6.32 8.28 19.77
N ILE A 48 -5.33 8.35 18.91
CA ILE A 48 -4.82 9.59 18.31
C ILE A 48 -4.89 9.44 16.79
N PHE A 49 -5.65 10.32 16.15
CA PHE A 49 -5.81 10.34 14.69
C PHE A 49 -4.78 11.30 14.07
N LYS A 50 -4.00 10.81 13.11
CA LYS A 50 -2.95 11.59 12.41
C LYS A 50 -2.83 11.16 10.96
N ASN A 51 -2.27 12.04 10.11
CA ASN A 51 -1.87 11.68 8.74
C ASN A 51 -0.50 10.99 8.72
N SER A 52 0.36 11.33 9.67
CA SER A 52 1.66 10.71 9.87
C SER A 52 2.12 10.87 11.31
N VAL A 53 3.05 10.06 11.75
CA VAL A 53 3.69 10.16 13.05
C VAL A 53 5.18 9.89 12.92
N ILE A 54 5.98 10.65 13.66
CA ILE A 54 7.40 10.39 13.84
C ILE A 54 7.59 9.94 15.28
N LEU A 55 8.21 8.78 15.45
CA LEU A 55 8.54 8.20 16.75
C LEU A 55 10.06 8.03 16.86
N ASN A 56 10.58 8.22 18.06
CA ASN A 56 11.95 7.84 18.40
C ASN A 56 11.88 6.56 19.23
N ILE A 57 12.50 5.50 18.73
CA ILE A 57 12.59 4.19 19.38
C ILE A 57 14.08 3.86 19.51
N GLY A 58 14.62 3.89 20.73
CA GLY A 58 16.05 3.87 20.96
C GLY A 58 16.73 5.08 20.30
N ASP A 59 17.75 4.81 19.51
CA ASP A 59 18.50 5.80 18.73
C ASP A 59 17.93 6.05 17.32
N LYS A 60 16.82 5.38 16.96
CA LYS A 60 16.22 5.43 15.63
C LYS A 60 15.02 6.35 15.56
N LYS A 61 14.98 7.17 14.51
CA LYS A 61 13.87 8.03 14.14
C LYS A 61 13.02 7.33 13.08
N ILE A 62 11.77 7.02 13.43
CA ILE A 62 10.87 6.24 12.59
C ILE A 62 9.74 7.13 12.11
N TRP A 63 9.51 7.19 10.81
CA TRP A 63 8.41 7.91 10.18
C TRP A 63 7.34 6.93 9.71
N ILE A 64 6.12 7.06 10.23
CA ILE A 64 4.98 6.19 9.97
C ILE A 64 3.86 6.99 9.30
N PHE A 65 3.36 6.53 8.16
CA PHE A 65 2.28 7.15 7.40
C PHE A 65 1.61 6.12 6.49
N HIS A 66 0.47 6.48 5.88
CA HIS A 66 -0.21 5.54 4.96
C HIS A 66 0.53 5.42 3.62
N GLY A 67 0.82 6.52 2.95
CA GLY A 67 1.53 6.54 1.66
C GLY A 67 0.78 7.24 0.51
N ASP A 68 -0.53 7.27 0.56
CA ASP A 68 -1.38 7.80 -0.52
C ASP A 68 -1.16 9.29 -0.85
N ILE A 69 -0.76 10.10 0.14
CA ILE A 69 -0.47 11.53 -0.08
C ILE A 69 0.78 11.76 -0.93
N TYR A 70 1.66 10.76 -1.02
CA TYR A 70 2.89 10.78 -1.82
C TYR A 70 2.73 10.06 -3.16
N ASP A 71 1.54 9.56 -3.44
CA ASP A 71 1.21 8.88 -4.68
C ASP A 71 0.64 9.85 -5.71
N PHE A 72 1.51 10.53 -6.41
CA PHE A 72 1.13 11.46 -7.47
C PHE A 72 0.55 10.78 -8.72
N THR A 73 0.63 9.46 -8.81
CA THR A 73 0.28 8.71 -10.03
C THR A 73 -1.04 7.96 -9.94
N MET A 74 -1.66 7.86 -8.75
CA MET A 74 -2.85 7.04 -8.52
C MET A 74 -4.13 7.48 -9.27
N LYS A 75 -4.17 8.62 -9.89
CA LYS A 75 -5.33 8.98 -10.74
C LYS A 75 -5.48 8.07 -11.97
N THR A 76 -4.43 7.35 -12.35
CA THR A 76 -4.40 6.55 -13.58
C THR A 76 -4.37 5.03 -13.39
N THR A 77 -4.19 4.51 -12.17
CA THR A 77 -3.89 3.07 -11.96
C THR A 77 -4.89 2.28 -11.11
N LYS A 78 -6.04 2.85 -10.76
CA LYS A 78 -7.09 2.11 -10.02
C LYS A 78 -7.53 0.79 -10.68
N TRP A 79 -7.41 0.69 -12.00
CA TRP A 79 -7.75 -0.52 -12.73
C TRP A 79 -6.66 -1.61 -12.69
N LEU A 80 -5.38 -1.23 -12.45
CA LEU A 80 -4.28 -2.18 -12.30
C LEU A 80 -4.35 -2.95 -10.97
N ALA A 81 -4.81 -2.31 -9.92
CA ALA A 81 -5.03 -2.96 -8.63
C ALA A 81 -6.14 -4.02 -8.66
N MET A 82 -7.09 -3.91 -9.62
CA MET A 82 -8.11 -4.94 -9.85
C MET A 82 -7.56 -6.19 -10.58
N LEU A 83 -6.35 -6.16 -11.09
CA LEU A 83 -5.72 -7.26 -11.84
C LEU A 83 -4.90 -8.21 -10.97
N GLY A 84 -4.99 -8.10 -9.64
CA GLY A 84 -4.37 -9.05 -8.71
C GLY A 84 -4.85 -10.49 -8.96
N GLY A 85 -3.92 -11.42 -9.07
CA GLY A 85 -4.12 -12.87 -9.10
C GLY A 85 -5.16 -13.41 -10.10
N HIS A 86 -6.39 -13.53 -9.69
CA HIS A 86 -7.47 -14.12 -10.49
C HIS A 86 -7.85 -13.33 -11.76
N GLY A 87 -7.55 -12.04 -11.81
CA GLY A 87 -7.78 -11.22 -13.01
C GLY A 87 -6.86 -11.58 -14.17
N TYR A 88 -5.66 -12.08 -13.89
CA TYR A 88 -4.71 -12.49 -14.93
C TYR A 88 -5.19 -13.75 -15.66
N ASP A 89 -5.65 -14.75 -14.94
CA ASP A 89 -6.15 -16.00 -15.50
C ASP A 89 -7.43 -15.77 -16.33
N LEU A 90 -8.32 -14.91 -15.84
CA LEU A 90 -9.52 -14.50 -16.56
C LEU A 90 -9.16 -13.77 -17.86
N LEU A 91 -8.16 -12.90 -17.83
CA LEU A 91 -7.69 -12.18 -19.04
C LEU A 91 -7.05 -13.12 -20.06
N ILE A 92 -6.31 -14.15 -19.64
CA ILE A 92 -5.76 -15.18 -20.54
C ILE A 92 -6.91 -15.95 -21.20
N LEU A 93 -7.90 -16.36 -20.43
CA LEU A 93 -9.07 -17.08 -20.93
C LEU A 93 -9.86 -16.23 -21.93
N LEU A 94 -10.13 -14.96 -21.60
CA LEU A 94 -10.80 -14.01 -22.50
C LEU A 94 -9.97 -13.78 -23.78
N ASN A 95 -8.66 -13.61 -23.68
CA ASN A 95 -7.78 -13.44 -24.83
C ASN A 95 -7.82 -14.64 -25.78
N THR A 96 -7.80 -15.84 -25.22
CA THR A 96 -7.86 -17.09 -25.98
C THR A 96 -9.20 -17.23 -26.72
N THR A 97 -10.30 -16.91 -26.02
CA THR A 97 -11.65 -16.98 -26.59
C THR A 97 -11.87 -15.93 -27.68
N ILE A 98 -11.47 -14.68 -27.42
CA ILE A 98 -11.59 -13.59 -28.40
C ILE A 98 -10.74 -13.88 -29.65
N ASN A 99 -9.51 -14.36 -29.49
CA ASN A 99 -8.65 -14.69 -30.62
C ASN A 99 -9.19 -15.88 -31.45
N LYS A 100 -9.85 -16.86 -30.83
CA LYS A 100 -10.55 -17.92 -31.58
C LYS A 100 -11.68 -17.36 -32.44
N ILE A 101 -12.46 -16.40 -31.90
CA ILE A 101 -13.54 -15.74 -32.64
C ILE A 101 -12.99 -14.88 -33.77
N LEU A 102 -11.98 -14.02 -33.49
CA LEU A 102 -11.35 -13.15 -34.47
C LEU A 102 -10.76 -13.94 -35.65
N THR A 103 -10.07 -15.06 -35.37
CA THR A 103 -9.55 -15.94 -36.42
C THR A 103 -10.66 -16.54 -37.29
N LYS A 104 -11.82 -16.90 -36.69
CA LYS A 104 -12.96 -17.43 -37.44
C LYS A 104 -13.61 -16.39 -38.41
N ILE A 105 -13.54 -15.10 -38.05
CA ILE A 105 -14.09 -14.01 -38.88
C ILE A 105 -13.03 -13.31 -39.74
N GLY A 106 -11.83 -13.94 -39.90
CA GLY A 106 -10.76 -13.43 -40.77
C GLY A 106 -10.07 -12.17 -40.30
N ARG A 107 -10.13 -11.86 -39.01
CA ARG A 107 -9.43 -10.70 -38.42
C ARG A 107 -8.16 -11.12 -37.70
N ASP A 108 -7.20 -10.19 -37.63
CA ASP A 108 -5.92 -10.39 -36.96
C ASP A 108 -6.10 -10.65 -35.45
N LYS A 109 -5.21 -11.50 -34.91
CA LYS A 109 -5.15 -11.79 -33.47
C LYS A 109 -4.75 -10.56 -32.68
N VAL A 110 -5.51 -10.26 -31.60
CA VAL A 110 -5.17 -9.21 -30.67
C VAL A 110 -4.32 -9.79 -29.54
N SER A 111 -3.13 -9.26 -29.34
CA SER A 111 -2.24 -9.67 -28.24
C SER A 111 -2.54 -8.87 -26.98
N PHE A 112 -3.40 -9.40 -26.09
CA PHE A 112 -3.58 -8.85 -24.76
C PHE A 112 -2.33 -9.05 -23.90
N SER A 113 -1.50 -10.05 -24.18
CA SER A 113 -0.24 -10.30 -23.46
C SER A 113 0.71 -9.10 -23.52
N LYS A 114 0.79 -8.38 -24.63
CA LYS A 114 1.60 -7.15 -24.76
C LYS A 114 1.07 -6.02 -23.87
N LYS A 115 -0.26 -5.86 -23.79
CA LYS A 115 -0.90 -4.87 -22.89
C LYS A 115 -0.66 -5.22 -21.43
N ILE A 116 -0.82 -6.49 -21.05
CA ILE A 116 -0.58 -6.99 -19.69
C ILE A 116 0.89 -6.80 -19.31
N LYS A 117 1.84 -7.21 -20.17
CA LYS A 117 3.28 -7.03 -19.95
C LYS A 117 3.65 -5.55 -19.72
N ASN A 118 3.05 -4.64 -20.50
CA ASN A 118 3.27 -3.20 -20.35
C ASN A 118 2.63 -2.68 -19.04
N SER A 119 1.49 -3.22 -18.63
CA SER A 119 0.83 -2.85 -17.38
C SER A 119 1.63 -3.32 -16.17
N VAL A 120 2.15 -4.55 -16.19
CA VAL A 120 3.05 -5.05 -15.14
C VAL A 120 4.32 -4.20 -15.04
N LYS A 121 4.95 -3.87 -16.19
CA LYS A 121 6.12 -2.97 -16.19
C LYS A 121 5.81 -1.60 -15.58
N LYS A 122 4.64 -1.03 -15.90
CA LYS A 122 4.20 0.25 -15.31
C LYS A 122 3.99 0.13 -13.80
N ALA A 123 3.39 -0.97 -13.32
CA ALA A 123 3.18 -1.20 -11.90
C ALA A 123 4.52 -1.34 -11.14
N VAL A 124 5.45 -2.14 -11.68
CA VAL A 124 6.79 -2.30 -11.09
C VAL A 124 7.55 -0.98 -11.06
N LYS A 125 7.50 -0.20 -12.16
CA LYS A 125 8.11 1.13 -12.19
C LYS A 125 7.48 2.05 -11.16
N PHE A 126 6.14 2.06 -11.06
CA PHE A 126 5.42 2.86 -10.10
C PHE A 126 5.83 2.57 -8.65
N ILE A 127 5.92 1.27 -8.29
CA ILE A 127 6.37 0.86 -6.95
C ILE A 127 7.78 1.39 -6.69
N GLY A 128 8.68 1.21 -7.64
CA GLY A 128 10.07 1.70 -7.52
C GLY A 128 10.16 3.22 -7.41
N ASP A 129 9.40 3.95 -8.21
CA ASP A 129 9.36 5.42 -8.17
C ASP A 129 8.82 5.93 -6.82
N PHE A 130 7.76 5.29 -6.29
CA PHE A 130 7.20 5.60 -4.98
C PHE A 130 8.23 5.37 -3.86
N GLU A 131 8.82 4.19 -3.82
CA GLU A 131 9.78 3.81 -2.78
C GLU A 131 11.01 4.74 -2.78
N ASN A 132 11.55 5.05 -3.96
CA ASN A 132 12.68 5.97 -4.10
C ASN A 132 12.32 7.39 -3.65
N THR A 133 11.15 7.89 -4.03
CA THR A 133 10.68 9.21 -3.60
C THR A 133 10.57 9.30 -2.08
N ILE A 134 9.96 8.30 -1.46
CA ILE A 134 9.83 8.24 0.00
C ILE A 134 11.19 8.14 0.68
N ALA A 135 12.10 7.32 0.14
CA ALA A 135 13.45 7.18 0.66
C ALA A 135 14.24 8.51 0.61
N GLU A 136 14.18 9.22 -0.51
CA GLU A 136 14.84 10.54 -0.63
C GLU A 136 14.28 11.56 0.35
N MET A 137 12.97 11.61 0.53
CA MET A 137 12.33 12.48 1.53
C MET A 137 12.79 12.14 2.94
N ALA A 138 12.78 10.86 3.30
CA ALA A 138 13.18 10.38 4.61
C ALA A 138 14.65 10.69 4.90
N ILE A 139 15.54 10.48 3.95
CA ILE A 139 16.96 10.78 4.09
C ILE A 139 17.19 12.29 4.29
N ASN A 140 16.49 13.14 3.53
CA ASN A 140 16.60 14.60 3.69
C ASN A 140 16.13 15.07 5.09
N GLU A 141 15.13 14.39 5.68
CA GLU A 141 14.59 14.66 7.02
C GLU A 141 15.34 13.92 8.14
N LYS A 142 16.44 13.24 7.82
CA LYS A 142 17.24 12.44 8.76
C LYS A 142 16.40 11.39 9.49
N ILE A 143 15.57 10.69 8.75
CA ILE A 143 14.77 9.55 9.20
C ILE A 143 15.58 8.27 8.97
N ASP A 144 15.66 7.41 9.97
CA ASP A 144 16.35 6.12 9.86
C ASP A 144 15.48 5.04 9.26
N ILE A 145 14.18 5.06 9.59
CA ILE A 145 13.23 4.03 9.21
C ILE A 145 11.93 4.66 8.72
N VAL A 146 11.42 4.18 7.60
CA VAL A 146 10.08 4.49 7.09
C VAL A 146 9.20 3.26 7.23
N ALA A 147 8.01 3.42 7.80
CA ALA A 147 6.98 2.40 7.82
C ALA A 147 5.70 2.94 7.15
N CYS A 148 5.27 2.30 6.07
CA CYS A 148 4.07 2.71 5.33
C CYS A 148 3.25 1.51 4.86
N GLY A 149 2.11 1.78 4.24
CA GLY A 149 1.23 0.80 3.60
C GLY A 149 1.00 1.16 2.13
N HIS A 150 -0.27 1.26 1.73
CA HIS A 150 -0.79 1.78 0.48
C HIS A 150 -0.51 0.93 -0.78
N ILE A 151 0.72 0.46 -1.00
CA ILE A 151 1.06 -0.37 -2.18
C ILE A 151 0.68 -1.84 -1.99
N HIS A 152 0.27 -2.25 -0.80
CA HIS A 152 -0.13 -3.61 -0.46
C HIS A 152 0.95 -4.68 -0.73
N GLN A 153 2.22 -4.29 -0.75
CA GLN A 153 3.35 -5.22 -0.93
C GLN A 153 4.23 -5.24 0.31
N PRO A 154 4.12 -6.26 1.16
CA PRO A 154 4.93 -6.36 2.36
C PRO A 154 6.40 -6.53 2.00
N VAL A 155 7.23 -5.62 2.50
CA VAL A 155 8.67 -5.64 2.25
C VAL A 155 9.43 -4.91 3.35
N ILE A 156 10.61 -5.39 3.67
CA ILE A 156 11.61 -4.69 4.47
C ILE A 156 12.90 -4.68 3.66
N LYS A 157 13.41 -3.49 3.36
CA LYS A 157 14.66 -3.35 2.60
C LYS A 157 15.37 -2.05 2.93
N THR A 158 16.67 -2.03 2.75
CA THR A 158 17.46 -0.80 2.79
C THR A 158 17.47 -0.16 1.40
N ILE A 159 17.14 1.12 1.33
CA ILE A 159 17.27 1.92 0.11
C ILE A 159 18.42 2.89 0.30
N GLU A 160 19.39 2.82 -0.59
CA GLU A 160 20.56 3.68 -0.61
C GLU A 160 20.46 4.69 -1.73
N THR A 161 20.83 5.93 -1.43
CA THR A 161 20.90 7.02 -2.40
C THR A 161 22.27 7.71 -2.27
N LYS A 162 22.58 8.63 -3.16
CA LYS A 162 23.81 9.45 -3.06
C LYS A 162 23.88 10.29 -1.77
N LYS A 163 22.73 10.50 -1.10
CA LYS A 163 22.63 11.35 0.10
C LYS A 163 22.63 10.56 1.41
N GLY A 164 22.48 9.24 1.36
CA GLY A 164 22.42 8.39 2.53
C GLY A 164 21.59 7.13 2.31
N LYS A 165 21.20 6.48 3.40
CA LYS A 165 20.41 5.26 3.40
C LYS A 165 19.26 5.35 4.39
N VAL A 166 18.19 4.60 4.12
CA VAL A 166 17.02 4.47 4.98
C VAL A 166 16.50 3.04 4.93
N ILE A 167 15.96 2.53 6.02
CA ILE A 167 15.23 1.26 6.03
C ILE A 167 13.80 1.57 5.64
N TYR A 168 13.36 1.01 4.52
CA TYR A 168 11.99 1.12 4.03
C TYR A 168 11.22 -0.14 4.39
N MET A 169 10.05 0.04 4.99
CA MET A 169 9.14 -1.03 5.37
C MET A 169 7.74 -0.75 4.85
N ASN A 170 7.12 -1.74 4.20
CA ASN A 170 5.72 -1.70 3.85
C ASN A 170 4.97 -2.81 4.57
N SER A 171 3.89 -2.47 5.26
CA SER A 171 3.13 -3.42 6.08
C SER A 171 2.30 -4.42 5.27
N GLY A 172 2.16 -4.20 3.96
CA GLY A 172 1.20 -4.97 3.17
C GLY A 172 -0.25 -4.61 3.50
N ASP A 173 -1.11 -5.61 3.52
CA ASP A 173 -2.54 -5.47 3.80
C ASP A 173 -3.08 -6.65 4.64
N TRP A 174 -4.33 -6.51 5.10
CA TRP A 174 -5.02 -7.55 5.87
C TRP A 174 -6.08 -8.31 5.06
N ILE A 175 -6.01 -8.29 3.74
CA ILE A 175 -6.91 -9.01 2.84
C ILE A 175 -6.18 -10.18 2.18
N GLU A 176 -5.03 -9.91 1.56
CA GLU A 176 -4.23 -10.89 0.82
C GLU A 176 -2.99 -11.33 1.61
N ASN A 177 -2.26 -10.39 2.20
CA ASN A 177 -0.95 -10.65 2.81
C ASN A 177 -1.05 -10.99 4.31
N LEU A 178 -2.00 -10.42 5.05
CA LEU A 178 -2.20 -10.61 6.50
C LEU A 178 -0.92 -10.32 7.31
N THR A 179 -0.20 -9.26 6.96
CA THR A 179 1.10 -8.90 7.53
C THR A 179 1.03 -7.66 8.41
N SER A 180 1.98 -7.54 9.31
CA SER A 180 2.22 -6.36 10.15
C SER A 180 3.72 -6.12 10.31
N ILE A 181 4.08 -4.93 10.76
CA ILE A 181 5.46 -4.59 11.14
C ILE A 181 5.53 -4.54 12.66
N GLU A 182 6.56 -5.15 13.22
CA GLU A 182 6.88 -5.12 14.65
C GLU A 182 8.31 -4.57 14.83
N PHE A 183 8.50 -3.71 15.88
CA PHE A 183 9.78 -3.08 16.20
C PHE A 183 10.28 -3.52 17.57
#